data_fbb2027dcab7d2c7574e102b14c5dd30
#
_entry.id   fbb2027dcab7d2c7574e102b14c5dd30
#
_cell.length_a   1.000
_cell.length_b   1.000
_cell.length_c   1.000
_cell.angle_alpha   90.00
_cell.angle_beta   90.00
_cell.angle_gamma   90.00
#
_symmetry.space_group_name_H-M   'P 1'
#
loop_
_entity.id
_entity.type
_entity.pdbx_description
1 polymer ?
#
loop_
_entity_poly.entity_id
_entity_poly.type
_entity_poly.pdbx_seq_one_letter_code
_entity_poly.pdbx_strand_id
1 'polypeptide(L)'
;MNRLILNNLKPNLFIALISIFFILCSSITIAETKLTALEIMEKVDEESRKSTDSAFTRMKLTSCKYGKKDGKIKCAEKARIKLVESAQINTGDDNQDTKSVSIILEPASEKGIGMLSYSYDDSDRDNETWLYLSALGKVKRISVRNSDDEETESASIFG
;
A
#
# COMPACT_ATOMS: atom_id res chain seq x y z
N MET A 1 -63.62 -12.71 -20.38
CA MET A 1 -64.01 -14.10 -20.18
C MET A 1 -62.79 -14.81 -19.62
N ASN A 2 -62.53 -14.74 -18.26
CA ASN A 2 -61.55 -15.52 -17.53
C ASN A 2 -61.55 -15.15 -16.01
N ARG A 3 -62.76 -15.22 -15.37
CA ARG A 3 -62.90 -14.95 -13.94
C ARG A 3 -63.51 -16.12 -13.15
N LEU A 4 -63.39 -17.37 -13.67
CA LEU A 4 -64.16 -18.48 -13.10
C LEU A 4 -63.32 -19.74 -12.75
N ILE A 5 -62.01 -19.68 -12.62
CA ILE A 5 -61.22 -20.87 -12.29
C ILE A 5 -60.60 -20.85 -10.89
N LEU A 6 -60.66 -19.77 -10.16
CA LEU A 6 -60.00 -19.61 -8.85
C LEU A 6 -60.86 -20.01 -7.63
N ASN A 7 -62.15 -20.31 -7.82
CA ASN A 7 -63.05 -20.51 -6.64
C ASN A 7 -63.26 -21.94 -6.17
N ASN A 8 -62.50 -22.93 -6.70
CA ASN A 8 -62.64 -24.32 -6.26
C ASN A 8 -61.34 -24.99 -5.74
N LEU A 9 -60.32 -24.21 -5.39
CA LEU A 9 -59.17 -24.79 -4.71
C LEU A 9 -59.51 -24.98 -3.23
N LYS A 10 -59.55 -26.26 -2.76
CA LYS A 10 -59.79 -26.56 -1.36
C LYS A 10 -58.76 -25.81 -0.50
N PRO A 11 -59.13 -25.16 0.60
CA PRO A 11 -58.25 -24.33 1.43
C PRO A 11 -56.98 -25.08 1.85
N ASN A 12 -57.04 -26.38 2.00
CA ASN A 12 -55.87 -27.18 2.34
C ASN A 12 -54.78 -27.29 1.23
N LEU A 13 -55.19 -27.17 -0.04
CA LEU A 13 -54.25 -27.18 -1.16
C LEU A 13 -53.50 -25.83 -1.30
N PHE A 14 -54.16 -24.74 -0.95
CA PHE A 14 -53.60 -23.41 -0.96
C PHE A 14 -52.53 -23.22 0.15
N ILE A 15 -52.84 -23.77 1.35
CA ILE A 15 -51.88 -23.78 2.47
C ILE A 15 -50.69 -24.67 2.17
N ALA A 16 -50.89 -25.82 1.51
CA ALA A 16 -49.81 -26.71 1.11
C ALA A 16 -48.87 -26.06 0.07
N LEU A 17 -49.40 -25.29 -0.91
CA LEU A 17 -48.61 -24.54 -1.89
C LEU A 17 -47.82 -23.40 -1.29
N ILE A 18 -48.38 -22.67 -0.32
CA ILE A 18 -47.65 -21.59 0.41
C ILE A 18 -46.54 -22.19 1.26
N SER A 19 -46.76 -23.34 1.94
CA SER A 19 -45.72 -23.96 2.75
C SER A 19 -44.55 -24.49 1.90
N ILE A 20 -44.82 -25.05 0.71
CA ILE A 20 -43.78 -25.49 -0.22
C ILE A 20 -42.98 -24.28 -0.78
N PHE A 21 -43.62 -23.17 -1.02
CA PHE A 21 -42.94 -21.94 -1.48
C PHE A 21 -42.01 -21.37 -0.39
N PHE A 22 -42.41 -21.44 0.89
CA PHE A 22 -41.59 -20.99 2.02
C PHE A 22 -40.38 -21.88 2.25
N ILE A 23 -40.48 -23.18 2.00
CA ILE A 23 -39.38 -24.16 2.15
C ILE A 23 -38.31 -23.97 1.01
N LEU A 24 -38.74 -23.59 -0.17
CA LEU A 24 -37.86 -23.33 -1.32
C LEU A 24 -37.08 -21.99 -1.21
N CYS A 25 -37.53 -21.04 -0.39
CA CYS A 25 -36.84 -19.75 -0.17
C CYS A 25 -35.72 -19.81 0.87
N SER A 26 -35.53 -20.90 1.61
CA SER A 26 -34.64 -20.95 2.80
C SER A 26 -33.20 -21.35 2.50
N SER A 27 -32.72 -21.37 1.26
CA SER A 27 -31.39 -21.91 0.94
C SER A 27 -30.45 -20.91 0.21
N ILE A 28 -30.60 -19.61 0.41
CA ILE A 28 -29.54 -18.68 0.00
C ILE A 28 -28.64 -18.46 1.21
N THR A 29 -27.83 -19.44 1.56
CA THR A 29 -26.62 -19.22 2.35
C THR A 29 -25.62 -18.50 1.46
N ILE A 30 -25.51 -17.18 1.61
CA ILE A 30 -24.38 -16.42 1.10
C ILE A 30 -23.17 -16.89 1.90
N ALA A 31 -22.40 -17.80 1.33
CA ALA A 31 -21.09 -18.15 1.88
C ALA A 31 -20.24 -16.89 1.74
N GLU A 32 -20.05 -16.19 2.84
CA GLU A 32 -19.10 -15.10 2.95
C GLU A 32 -17.70 -15.73 2.79
N THR A 33 -17.14 -15.67 1.58
CA THR A 33 -15.78 -16.13 1.31
C THR A 33 -14.84 -15.16 2.06
N LYS A 34 -14.42 -15.58 3.26
CA LYS A 34 -13.37 -14.89 3.99
C LYS A 34 -12.09 -15.02 3.17
N LEU A 35 -11.66 -13.90 2.59
CA LEU A 35 -10.37 -13.79 1.93
C LEU A 35 -9.26 -14.11 2.93
N THR A 36 -8.27 -14.87 2.49
CA THR A 36 -7.04 -15.09 3.26
C THR A 36 -6.24 -13.79 3.32
N ALA A 37 -5.31 -13.69 4.27
CA ALA A 37 -4.43 -12.54 4.37
C ALA A 37 -3.63 -12.32 3.08
N LEU A 38 -3.18 -13.39 2.43
CA LEU A 38 -2.46 -13.34 1.15
C LEU A 38 -3.33 -12.76 0.05
N GLU A 39 -4.55 -13.27 -0.15
CA GLU A 39 -5.48 -12.76 -1.16
C GLU A 39 -5.85 -11.29 -0.94
N ILE A 40 -5.92 -10.84 0.32
CA ILE A 40 -6.14 -9.43 0.63
C ILE A 40 -4.93 -8.60 0.19
N MET A 41 -3.72 -9.05 0.49
CA MET A 41 -2.49 -8.33 0.12
C MET A 41 -2.30 -8.28 -1.40
N GLU A 42 -2.54 -9.37 -2.11
CA GLU A 42 -2.49 -9.43 -3.57
C GLU A 42 -3.48 -8.44 -4.20
N LYS A 43 -4.72 -8.38 -3.71
CA LYS A 43 -5.71 -7.41 -4.20
C LYS A 43 -5.34 -5.97 -3.90
N VAL A 44 -4.79 -5.69 -2.72
CA VAL A 44 -4.32 -4.34 -2.36
C VAL A 44 -3.19 -3.92 -3.29
N ASP A 45 -2.25 -4.81 -3.56
CA ASP A 45 -1.12 -4.56 -4.44
C ASP A 45 -1.58 -4.33 -5.90
N GLU A 46 -2.44 -5.20 -6.43
CA GLU A 46 -3.04 -5.05 -7.76
C GLU A 46 -3.79 -3.72 -7.91
N GLU A 47 -4.62 -3.36 -6.94
CA GLU A 47 -5.39 -2.11 -6.96
C GLU A 47 -4.49 -0.88 -6.84
N SER A 48 -3.45 -0.96 -6.01
CA SER A 48 -2.44 0.10 -5.87
C SER A 48 -1.72 0.35 -7.20
N ARG A 49 -1.36 -0.69 -7.92
CA ARG A 49 -0.71 -0.58 -9.25
C ARG A 49 -1.62 0.00 -10.32
N LYS A 50 -2.90 -0.34 -10.30
CA LYS A 50 -3.89 0.18 -11.27
C LYS A 50 -4.25 1.64 -11.01
N SER A 51 -4.26 2.05 -9.75
CA SER A 51 -4.77 3.37 -9.37
C SER A 51 -3.76 4.50 -9.53
N THR A 52 -2.45 4.20 -9.65
CA THR A 52 -1.42 5.23 -9.61
C THR A 52 -0.26 4.91 -10.55
N ASP A 53 -0.26 5.51 -11.74
CA ASP A 53 0.88 5.44 -12.67
C ASP A 53 2.05 6.30 -12.20
N SER A 54 1.77 7.37 -11.49
CA SER A 54 2.77 8.31 -10.96
C SER A 54 2.29 9.00 -9.69
N ALA A 55 3.22 9.32 -8.81
CA ALA A 55 2.94 10.06 -7.59
C ALA A 55 3.96 11.17 -7.37
N PHE A 56 3.51 12.32 -6.88
CA PHE A 56 4.36 13.37 -6.36
C PHE A 56 3.98 13.63 -4.91
N THR A 57 4.97 13.64 -4.04
CA THR A 57 4.76 13.80 -2.61
C THR A 57 5.71 14.84 -2.03
N ARG A 58 5.20 15.73 -1.21
CA ARG A 58 6.00 16.62 -0.37
C ARG A 58 5.74 16.27 1.09
N MET A 59 6.76 15.88 1.82
CA MET A 59 6.63 15.44 3.20
C MET A 59 7.57 16.17 4.14
N LYS A 60 7.09 16.38 5.36
CA LYS A 60 7.87 16.92 6.47
C LYS A 60 8.23 15.77 7.41
N LEU A 61 9.50 15.40 7.40
CA LEU A 61 10.04 14.39 8.29
C LEU A 61 10.50 15.06 9.59
N THR A 62 10.09 14.48 10.70
CA THR A 62 10.50 14.98 12.03
C THR A 62 11.09 13.81 12.79
N SER A 63 12.38 13.87 13.11
CA SER A 63 13.08 12.86 13.90
C SER A 63 13.60 13.43 15.22
N CYS A 64 13.53 12.65 16.29
CA CYS A 64 14.07 13.01 17.58
C CYS A 64 14.38 11.77 18.41
N LYS A 65 15.28 11.92 19.37
CA LYS A 65 15.43 10.91 20.43
C LYS A 65 14.24 10.98 21.37
N TYR A 66 13.60 9.84 21.57
CA TYR A 66 12.52 9.75 22.53
C TYR A 66 13.05 9.57 23.95
N GLY A 67 12.39 10.19 24.92
CA GLY A 67 12.63 10.03 26.33
C GLY A 67 11.30 9.98 27.09
N LYS A 68 11.34 9.46 28.33
CA LYS A 68 10.19 9.46 29.23
C LYS A 68 10.27 10.69 30.13
N LYS A 69 9.26 11.59 30.02
CA LYS A 69 9.11 12.75 30.88
C LYS A 69 7.67 12.81 31.40
N ASP A 70 7.49 12.91 32.70
CA ASP A 70 6.18 12.95 33.37
C ASP A 70 5.28 11.75 32.99
N GLY A 71 5.87 10.55 32.88
CA GLY A 71 5.15 9.33 32.49
C GLY A 71 4.77 9.24 31.01
N LYS A 72 5.05 10.27 30.18
CA LYS A 72 4.74 10.31 28.74
C LYS A 72 6.00 10.21 27.90
N ILE A 73 5.88 9.54 26.77
CA ILE A 73 6.94 9.49 25.75
C ILE A 73 6.92 10.81 24.98
N LYS A 74 8.05 11.53 24.98
CA LYS A 74 8.23 12.82 24.30
C LYS A 74 9.61 12.88 23.68
N CYS A 75 9.81 13.78 22.70
CA CYS A 75 11.16 14.11 22.24
C CYS A 75 12.00 14.63 23.41
N ALA A 76 13.11 13.97 23.68
CA ALA A 76 14.07 14.37 24.74
C ALA A 76 14.97 15.52 24.30
N GLU A 77 15.16 15.69 23.00
CA GLU A 77 16.01 16.70 22.38
C GLU A 77 15.21 17.51 21.36
N LYS A 78 15.81 18.59 20.84
CA LYS A 78 15.24 19.37 19.74
C LYS A 78 15.07 18.48 18.51
N ALA A 79 13.85 18.38 18.00
CA ALA A 79 13.56 17.61 16.83
C ALA A 79 14.30 18.15 15.60
N ARG A 80 14.84 17.23 14.79
CA ARG A 80 15.38 17.54 13.46
C ARG A 80 14.23 17.47 12.47
N ILE A 81 14.12 18.47 11.63
CA ILE A 81 13.06 18.58 10.63
C ILE A 81 13.71 18.62 9.25
N LYS A 82 13.23 17.77 8.36
CA LYS A 82 13.58 17.78 6.93
C LYS A 82 12.32 17.93 6.09
N LEU A 83 12.40 18.74 5.06
CA LEU A 83 11.39 18.83 4.02
C LEU A 83 11.91 18.09 2.80
N VAL A 84 11.16 17.11 2.31
CA VAL A 84 11.55 16.26 1.20
C VAL A 84 10.46 16.28 0.14
N GLU A 85 10.86 16.39 -1.11
CA GLU A 85 10.01 16.09 -2.26
C GLU A 85 10.41 14.77 -2.88
N SER A 86 9.42 14.00 -3.29
CA SER A 86 9.59 12.74 -3.99
C SER A 86 8.66 12.66 -5.17
N ALA A 87 9.16 12.13 -6.28
CA ALA A 87 8.36 11.73 -7.42
C ALA A 87 8.59 10.25 -7.71
N GLN A 88 7.54 9.56 -8.07
CA GLN A 88 7.56 8.14 -8.40
C GLN A 88 6.77 7.90 -9.66
N ILE A 89 7.24 6.97 -10.49
CA ILE A 89 6.50 6.42 -11.62
C ILE A 89 6.56 4.89 -11.56
N ASN A 90 5.46 4.26 -11.88
CA ASN A 90 5.41 2.84 -12.10
C ASN A 90 5.69 2.54 -13.57
N THR A 91 6.40 1.48 -13.85
CA THR A 91 6.87 1.09 -15.20
C THR A 91 6.92 -0.44 -15.30
N GLY A 92 7.28 -0.95 -16.47
CA GLY A 92 7.32 -2.40 -16.70
C GLY A 92 5.95 -2.98 -17.00
N ASP A 93 5.89 -4.30 -17.15
CA ASP A 93 4.65 -5.01 -17.37
C ASP A 93 3.76 -4.89 -16.13
N ASP A 94 2.48 -4.59 -16.33
CA ASP A 94 1.51 -4.39 -15.25
C ASP A 94 1.92 -3.38 -14.15
N ASN A 95 2.78 -2.40 -14.49
CA ASN A 95 3.28 -1.39 -13.55
C ASN A 95 4.02 -1.97 -12.31
N GLN A 96 4.68 -3.10 -12.50
CA GLN A 96 5.35 -3.80 -11.39
C GLN A 96 6.68 -3.18 -11.00
N ASP A 97 7.37 -2.55 -11.94
CA ASP A 97 8.63 -1.84 -11.66
C ASP A 97 8.35 -0.42 -11.15
N THR A 98 9.24 0.10 -10.32
CA THR A 98 9.13 1.45 -9.80
C THR A 98 10.43 2.24 -10.02
N LYS A 99 10.29 3.48 -10.48
CA LYS A 99 11.37 4.47 -10.49
C LYS A 99 10.98 5.64 -9.61
N SER A 100 11.87 6.00 -8.68
CA SER A 100 11.60 7.10 -7.77
C SER A 100 12.80 8.02 -7.62
N VAL A 101 12.53 9.29 -7.41
CA VAL A 101 13.53 10.30 -7.06
C VAL A 101 13.05 11.06 -5.83
N SER A 102 13.95 11.31 -4.88
CA SER A 102 13.68 12.11 -3.69
C SER A 102 14.75 13.17 -3.53
N ILE A 103 14.38 14.38 -3.13
CA ILE A 103 15.29 15.52 -2.93
C ILE A 103 14.98 16.19 -1.60
N ILE A 104 16.02 16.47 -0.81
CA ILE A 104 15.91 17.25 0.41
C ILE A 104 15.85 18.74 0.04
N LEU A 105 14.82 19.43 0.50
CA LEU A 105 14.65 20.89 0.34
C LEU A 105 15.12 21.67 1.55
N GLU A 106 14.96 21.10 2.73
CA GLU A 106 15.35 21.67 4.03
C GLU A 106 15.92 20.57 4.95
N PRO A 107 16.91 20.90 5.80
CA PRO A 107 17.53 22.19 6.04
C PRO A 107 18.54 22.60 4.95
N ALA A 108 18.97 23.86 4.98
CA ALA A 108 19.89 24.41 3.99
C ALA A 108 21.23 23.64 3.91
N SER A 109 21.69 23.06 5.01
CA SER A 109 22.91 22.24 5.10
C SER A 109 22.83 20.93 4.29
N GLU A 110 21.62 20.43 4.04
CA GLU A 110 21.38 19.17 3.32
C GLU A 110 20.60 19.37 2.01
N LYS A 111 20.30 20.64 1.70
CA LYS A 111 19.52 20.99 0.51
C LYS A 111 20.15 20.48 -0.77
N GLY A 112 19.32 19.82 -1.58
CA GLY A 112 19.72 19.28 -2.88
C GLY A 112 20.38 17.91 -2.80
N ILE A 113 20.59 17.32 -1.62
CA ILE A 113 20.91 15.89 -1.53
C ILE A 113 19.73 15.14 -2.12
N GLY A 114 20.00 14.26 -3.08
CA GLY A 114 18.97 13.51 -3.79
C GLY A 114 19.27 12.03 -3.85
N MET A 115 18.22 11.23 -3.96
CA MET A 115 18.32 9.80 -4.15
C MET A 115 17.45 9.40 -5.34
N LEU A 116 18.00 8.60 -6.26
CA LEU A 116 17.30 7.97 -7.37
C LEU A 116 17.31 6.47 -7.13
N SER A 117 16.15 5.83 -7.24
CA SER A 117 16.03 4.39 -7.07
C SER A 117 15.23 3.77 -8.20
N TYR A 118 15.71 2.64 -8.70
CA TYR A 118 14.98 1.75 -9.59
C TYR A 118 14.76 0.44 -8.84
N SER A 119 13.50 0.07 -8.70
CA SER A 119 13.07 -1.18 -8.08
C SER A 119 12.39 -2.03 -9.13
N TYR A 120 12.81 -3.28 -9.20
CA TYR A 120 12.32 -4.25 -10.18
C TYR A 120 11.54 -5.34 -9.46
N ASP A 121 10.43 -5.78 -10.06
CA ASP A 121 9.65 -6.91 -9.57
C ASP A 121 10.36 -8.25 -9.81
N ASP A 122 11.18 -8.29 -10.85
CA ASP A 122 12.01 -9.46 -11.17
C ASP A 122 13.06 -9.71 -10.08
N SER A 123 12.90 -10.82 -9.36
CA SER A 123 13.81 -11.24 -8.27
C SER A 123 15.24 -11.51 -8.74
N ASP A 124 15.43 -11.80 -10.02
CA ASP A 124 16.76 -12.05 -10.61
C ASP A 124 17.49 -10.74 -10.99
N ARG A 125 16.82 -9.62 -10.83
CA ARG A 125 17.34 -8.29 -11.12
C ARG A 125 17.57 -7.48 -9.86
N ASP A 126 18.80 -7.05 -9.64
CA ASP A 126 19.15 -6.20 -8.51
C ASP A 126 18.52 -4.80 -8.62
N ASN A 127 17.98 -4.31 -7.51
CA ASN A 127 17.57 -2.94 -7.40
C ASN A 127 18.75 -1.99 -7.50
N GLU A 128 18.54 -0.82 -8.08
CA GLU A 128 19.60 0.14 -8.31
C GLU A 128 19.29 1.45 -7.55
N THR A 129 20.29 1.97 -6.84
CA THR A 129 20.14 3.22 -6.10
C THR A 129 21.37 4.11 -6.31
N TRP A 130 21.12 5.39 -6.53
CA TRP A 130 22.12 6.44 -6.66
C TRP A 130 21.86 7.55 -5.68
N LEU A 131 22.91 8.00 -5.03
CA LEU A 131 22.91 9.15 -4.12
C LEU A 131 23.61 10.33 -4.81
N TYR A 132 22.94 11.45 -4.91
CA TYR A 132 23.52 12.72 -5.31
C TYR A 132 23.88 13.54 -4.07
N LEU A 133 25.16 13.88 -3.94
CA LEU A 133 25.69 14.72 -2.88
C LEU A 133 25.86 16.14 -3.39
N SER A 134 24.90 17.02 -3.11
CA SER A 134 24.85 18.39 -3.63
C SER A 134 26.10 19.22 -3.31
N ALA A 135 26.63 19.09 -2.10
CA ALA A 135 27.84 19.80 -1.67
C ALA A 135 29.09 19.40 -2.46
N LEU A 136 29.13 18.21 -3.03
CA LEU A 136 30.25 17.67 -3.80
C LEU A 136 29.99 17.70 -5.32
N GLY A 137 28.74 17.94 -5.73
CA GLY A 137 28.32 17.81 -7.13
C GLY A 137 28.51 16.42 -7.71
N LYS A 138 28.51 15.38 -6.88
CA LYS A 138 28.83 14.01 -7.28
C LYS A 138 27.66 13.05 -7.08
N VAL A 139 27.55 12.10 -8.02
CA VAL A 139 26.64 10.95 -7.91
C VAL A 139 27.46 9.74 -7.49
N LYS A 140 26.94 8.97 -6.54
CA LYS A 140 27.48 7.69 -6.08
C LYS A 140 26.42 6.62 -6.22
N ARG A 141 26.73 5.52 -6.89
CA ARG A 141 25.88 4.32 -6.88
C ARG A 141 26.03 3.60 -5.55
N ILE A 142 24.89 3.26 -4.94
CA ILE A 142 24.82 2.45 -3.73
C ILE A 142 24.38 1.07 -4.17
N SER A 143 25.21 0.04 -3.91
CA SER A 143 24.78 -1.35 -4.15
C SER A 143 23.95 -1.79 -2.94
N VAL A 144 22.67 -2.05 -3.17
CA VAL A 144 21.85 -2.79 -2.22
C VAL A 144 21.93 -4.25 -2.65
N ARG A 145 22.72 -5.06 -1.95
CA ARG A 145 22.65 -6.52 -2.14
C ARG A 145 21.44 -7.01 -1.36
N ASN A 146 20.56 -7.74 -2.01
CA ASN A 146 19.55 -8.56 -1.36
C ASN A 146 20.24 -9.81 -0.79
N SER A 147 21.12 -9.63 0.18
CA SER A 147 21.75 -10.77 0.86
C SER A 147 21.11 -10.91 2.23
N ASP A 148 20.56 -12.09 2.47
CA ASP A 148 20.04 -12.55 3.76
C ASP A 148 21.13 -12.67 4.85
N ASP A 149 22.33 -12.16 4.58
CA ASP A 149 23.47 -12.23 5.48
C ASP A 149 23.92 -10.83 5.89
N GLU A 150 23.82 -10.60 7.20
CA GLU A 150 24.31 -9.49 8.01
C GLU A 150 23.49 -8.18 7.95
N GLU A 151 22.97 -7.83 9.14
CA GLU A 151 22.53 -6.49 9.55
C GLU A 151 23.55 -5.42 9.16
N THR A 152 23.56 -5.02 7.91
CA THR A 152 24.19 -3.77 7.56
C THR A 152 23.19 -2.68 7.93
N GLU A 153 23.48 -1.94 8.99
CA GLU A 153 22.79 -0.68 9.31
C GLU A 153 22.66 0.11 8.02
N SER A 154 21.50 0.01 7.38
CA SER A 154 21.13 0.94 6.33
C SER A 154 20.97 2.29 7.01
N ALA A 155 22.05 3.07 7.04
CA ALA A 155 22.01 4.43 7.52
C ALA A 155 20.94 5.15 6.70
N SER A 156 19.79 5.35 7.31
CA SER A 156 18.70 6.09 6.69
C SER A 156 19.22 7.47 6.34
N ILE A 157 19.33 7.77 5.05
CA ILE A 157 19.79 9.07 4.55
C ILE A 157 18.85 10.19 5.03
N PHE A 158 17.63 9.82 5.37
CA PHE A 158 16.58 10.75 5.76
C PHE A 158 16.25 10.74 7.27
N GLY A 159 16.77 9.80 8.06
CA GLY A 159 16.45 9.63 9.48
C GLY A 159 17.60 9.86 10.44
#